data_51506989126580fcb31e9aeac2ad25a0
#
_entry.id   51506989126580fcb31e9aeac2ad25a0
#
_cell.length_a   1.000
_cell.length_b   1.000
_cell.length_c   1.000
_cell.angle_alpha   90.00
_cell.angle_beta   90.00
_cell.angle_gamma   90.00
#
_symmetry.space_group_name_H-M   'P 1'
#
loop_
_entity.id
_entity.type
_entity.pdbx_description
1 polymer ?
#
loop_
_entity_poly.entity_id
_entity_poly.type
_entity_poly.pdbx_seq_one_letter_code
_entity_poly.pdbx_strand_id
1 'polypeptide(L)'
;MSLTFGVDGSNGTLKATVDGNEINTGDKVKHGKTVTFTATPSSGYKVKEWKVGNDIVTGNTSNTYTLTVTKAVHVTVSFEPDVGSFEDTGDGFVKIIPPTTGILGVDPDYTLPGTGAYWKGVFRAGRKVKLSPYKLGKTEVTYEVWHEVLTWAEGKGYTFANKGKEGSNGGVGAAPTDEGKKEPVTTISWRDCIVWCNAYTEKTMGEGECVYRKSDSDSTVLKNATDTAACDAAYADMSKKGYRLPTEAEWEYAARWQGSDKTNAAQYGDVWLTKLNSASGAKADWNDTVETGAVAWYSGNSGSKTHPVGKRRANALGLHDMSGNVWEWCFDWYGDIEANTVTDPQGGASGTDRVIRGGDWGSFASSCTVGWRLYYSPDTRSDDLGLRLACLP
;
A
#
# COMPACT_ATOMS: atom_id res chain seq x y z
N MET A 1 -8.13 46.87 10.37
CA MET A 1 -7.94 45.94 11.47
C MET A 1 -6.48 45.50 11.48
N SER A 2 -5.87 45.38 12.67
CA SER A 2 -4.49 44.83 12.72
C SER A 2 -4.56 43.31 12.54
N LEU A 3 -3.72 42.79 11.63
CA LEU A 3 -3.59 41.37 11.39
C LEU A 3 -2.13 40.94 11.64
N THR A 4 -1.94 40.02 12.58
CA THR A 4 -0.64 39.38 12.78
C THR A 4 -0.71 37.92 12.43
N PHE A 5 0.40 37.39 11.93
CA PHE A 5 0.48 35.95 11.58
C PHE A 5 1.92 35.45 11.66
N GLY A 6 2.07 34.17 11.86
CA GLY A 6 3.39 33.54 11.96
C GLY A 6 3.33 32.03 12.11
N VAL A 7 4.52 31.42 12.13
CA VAL A 7 4.67 30.00 12.42
C VAL A 7 4.76 29.80 13.94
N ASP A 8 3.96 28.87 14.46
CA ASP A 8 4.04 28.41 15.85
C ASP A 8 5.07 27.26 15.89
N GLY A 9 6.29 27.58 16.32
CA GLY A 9 7.44 26.66 16.29
C GLY A 9 8.36 26.87 15.08
N SER A 10 8.72 25.79 14.39
CA SER A 10 9.66 25.75 13.26
C SER A 10 9.14 24.83 12.13
N ASN A 11 10.00 24.54 11.17
CA ASN A 11 9.77 23.55 10.10
C ASN A 11 8.78 23.98 9.01
N GLY A 12 8.75 25.27 8.71
CA GLY A 12 8.02 25.81 7.58
C GLY A 12 7.97 27.33 7.58
N THR A 13 7.30 27.88 6.58
CA THR A 13 7.09 29.33 6.43
C THR A 13 5.59 29.63 6.23
N LEU A 14 5.19 30.87 6.52
CA LEU A 14 3.83 31.35 6.35
C LEU A 14 3.84 32.68 5.60
N LYS A 15 3.04 32.77 4.54
CA LYS A 15 2.76 33.99 3.78
C LYS A 15 1.26 34.30 3.84
N ALA A 16 0.92 35.58 3.64
CA ALA A 16 -0.48 36.00 3.55
C ALA A 16 -0.68 36.95 2.37
N THR A 17 -1.84 36.87 1.71
CA THR A 17 -2.23 37.75 0.61
C THR A 17 -3.64 38.29 0.79
N VAL A 18 -3.87 39.52 0.32
CA VAL A 18 -5.18 40.15 0.19
C VAL A 18 -5.35 40.66 -1.24
N ASP A 19 -6.44 40.28 -1.90
CA ASP A 19 -6.71 40.62 -3.29
C ASP A 19 -5.51 40.28 -4.21
N GLY A 20 -4.78 39.19 -3.92
CA GLY A 20 -3.60 38.72 -4.66
C GLY A 20 -2.28 39.40 -4.29
N ASN A 21 -2.29 40.44 -3.44
CA ASN A 21 -1.07 41.14 -3.01
C ASN A 21 -0.57 40.60 -1.67
N GLU A 22 0.75 40.32 -1.59
CA GLU A 22 1.39 39.87 -0.35
C GLU A 22 1.36 40.99 0.70
N ILE A 23 1.08 40.62 1.94
CA ILE A 23 1.07 41.51 3.10
C ILE A 23 2.03 40.99 4.18
N ASN A 24 2.51 41.88 5.04
CA ASN A 24 3.36 41.55 6.16
C ASN A 24 2.55 41.41 7.47
N THR A 25 3.10 40.63 8.40
CA THR A 25 2.50 40.56 9.75
C THR A 25 2.52 41.94 10.41
N GLY A 26 1.38 42.35 10.97
CA GLY A 26 1.17 43.69 11.54
C GLY A 26 0.48 44.68 10.61
N ASP A 27 0.36 44.38 9.32
CA ASP A 27 -0.30 45.23 8.35
C ASP A 27 -1.79 45.42 8.69
N LYS A 28 -2.33 46.58 8.26
CA LYS A 28 -3.75 46.92 8.45
C LYS A 28 -4.57 46.40 7.27
N VAL A 29 -5.45 45.47 7.53
CA VAL A 29 -6.44 44.96 6.57
C VAL A 29 -7.79 45.63 6.76
N LYS A 30 -8.47 46.03 5.68
CA LYS A 30 -9.82 46.59 5.73
C LYS A 30 -10.83 45.57 6.25
N HIS A 31 -11.80 46.03 7.03
CA HIS A 31 -12.91 45.21 7.51
C HIS A 31 -13.65 44.53 6.36
N GLY A 32 -13.95 43.23 6.47
CA GLY A 32 -14.67 42.46 5.48
C GLY A 32 -13.81 41.93 4.33
N LYS A 33 -12.49 42.23 4.28
CA LYS A 33 -11.59 41.62 3.30
C LYS A 33 -11.21 40.20 3.72
N THR A 34 -11.10 39.32 2.72
CA THR A 34 -10.60 37.95 2.89
C THR A 34 -9.09 37.92 2.72
N VAL A 35 -8.42 37.31 3.67
CA VAL A 35 -6.97 37.04 3.63
C VAL A 35 -6.77 35.57 3.32
N THR A 36 -5.89 35.28 2.39
CA THR A 36 -5.43 33.90 2.12
C THR A 36 -4.04 33.71 2.72
N PHE A 37 -3.93 32.77 3.63
CA PHE A 37 -2.68 32.32 4.24
C PHE A 37 -2.17 31.09 3.46
N THR A 38 -0.87 31.07 3.15
CA THR A 38 -0.20 29.95 2.49
C THR A 38 0.97 29.50 3.36
N ALA A 39 0.84 28.30 3.89
CA ALA A 39 1.90 27.61 4.63
C ALA A 39 2.77 26.82 3.66
N THR A 40 4.09 26.87 3.85
CA THR A 40 5.03 26.06 3.11
C THR A 40 5.83 25.23 4.11
N PRO A 41 5.44 23.95 4.34
CA PRO A 41 6.20 23.05 5.20
C PRO A 41 7.63 22.86 4.70
N SER A 42 8.58 22.72 5.60
CA SER A 42 9.93 22.24 5.27
C SER A 42 9.87 20.79 4.76
N SER A 43 10.92 20.33 4.05
CA SER A 43 10.99 18.92 3.60
C SER A 43 10.79 17.96 4.78
N GLY A 44 9.93 16.96 4.63
CA GLY A 44 9.60 15.96 5.66
C GLY A 44 8.55 16.41 6.68
N TYR A 45 7.94 17.59 6.48
CA TYR A 45 6.90 18.10 7.36
C TYR A 45 5.60 18.36 6.61
N LYS A 46 4.49 18.39 7.36
CA LYS A 46 3.15 18.79 6.90
C LYS A 46 2.53 19.75 7.89
N VAL A 47 1.48 20.45 7.47
CA VAL A 47 0.69 21.27 8.38
C VAL A 47 0.04 20.38 9.43
N LYS A 48 0.31 20.69 10.71
CA LYS A 48 -0.32 20.05 11.87
C LYS A 48 -1.67 20.67 12.14
N GLU A 49 -1.70 22.00 12.36
CA GLU A 49 -2.91 22.73 12.68
C GLU A 49 -2.77 24.23 12.37
N TRP A 50 -3.91 24.85 12.12
CA TRP A 50 -4.09 26.30 12.09
C TRP A 50 -4.75 26.79 13.36
N LYS A 51 -4.36 27.97 13.86
CA LYS A 51 -5.02 28.64 14.99
C LYS A 51 -5.40 30.07 14.62
N VAL A 52 -6.55 30.51 15.15
CA VAL A 52 -7.01 31.92 15.10
C VAL A 52 -7.13 32.43 16.53
N GLY A 53 -6.17 33.24 16.95
CA GLY A 53 -5.96 33.51 18.39
C GLY A 53 -5.49 32.22 19.09
N ASN A 54 -6.27 31.76 20.08
CA ASN A 54 -6.02 30.51 20.79
C ASN A 54 -6.89 29.34 20.27
N ASP A 55 -7.80 29.60 19.32
CA ASP A 55 -8.75 28.60 18.87
C ASP A 55 -8.18 27.80 17.68
N ILE A 56 -8.24 26.49 17.79
CA ILE A 56 -7.82 25.58 16.69
C ILE A 56 -8.88 25.59 15.60
N VAL A 57 -8.45 25.74 14.35
CA VAL A 57 -9.29 25.57 13.16
C VAL A 57 -9.45 24.09 12.88
N THR A 58 -10.49 23.49 13.47
CA THR A 58 -10.75 22.06 13.41
C THR A 58 -10.89 21.56 11.97
N GLY A 59 -10.19 20.46 11.62
CA GLY A 59 -10.30 19.76 10.34
C GLY A 59 -9.53 20.41 9.18
N ASN A 60 -8.81 21.52 9.38
CA ASN A 60 -7.97 22.10 8.35
C ASN A 60 -6.49 21.77 8.59
N THR A 61 -5.96 20.83 7.83
CA THR A 61 -4.53 20.49 7.74
C THR A 61 -3.94 20.80 6.35
N SER A 62 -4.68 21.55 5.52
CA SER A 62 -4.21 21.95 4.20
C SER A 62 -3.14 23.04 4.28
N ASN A 63 -2.37 23.21 3.22
CA ASN A 63 -1.36 24.26 3.12
C ASN A 63 -1.95 25.67 2.97
N THR A 64 -3.27 25.78 2.90
CA THR A 64 -3.95 27.08 2.76
C THR A 64 -5.07 27.22 3.80
N TYR A 65 -5.20 28.46 4.28
CA TYR A 65 -6.31 28.88 5.12
C TYR A 65 -6.81 30.25 4.70
N THR A 66 -8.13 30.46 4.69
CA THR A 66 -8.74 31.76 4.37
C THR A 66 -9.53 32.28 5.55
N LEU A 67 -9.41 33.59 5.80
CA LEU A 67 -10.13 34.26 6.88
C LEU A 67 -10.68 35.62 6.42
N THR A 68 -11.96 35.88 6.64
CA THR A 68 -12.55 37.22 6.50
C THR A 68 -12.29 38.04 7.77
N VAL A 69 -11.56 39.15 7.61
CA VAL A 69 -11.12 39.98 8.77
C VAL A 69 -12.22 40.89 9.21
N THR A 70 -12.83 40.62 10.39
CA THR A 70 -13.88 41.41 11.00
C THR A 70 -13.43 42.11 12.31
N LYS A 71 -12.30 41.70 12.88
CA LYS A 71 -11.66 42.26 14.09
C LYS A 71 -10.14 42.09 14.00
N ALA A 72 -9.40 42.70 14.93
CA ALA A 72 -7.97 42.40 15.06
C ALA A 72 -7.78 40.92 15.41
N VAL A 73 -6.84 40.25 14.74
CA VAL A 73 -6.67 38.81 14.86
C VAL A 73 -5.22 38.41 14.66
N HIS A 74 -4.84 37.30 15.33
CA HIS A 74 -3.57 36.60 15.14
C HIS A 74 -3.82 35.22 14.57
N VAL A 75 -3.12 34.88 13.45
CA VAL A 75 -3.23 33.58 12.82
C VAL A 75 -1.89 32.85 12.87
N THR A 76 -1.87 31.61 13.34
CA THR A 76 -0.66 30.79 13.34
C THR A 76 -0.89 29.46 12.66
N VAL A 77 0.21 28.90 12.15
CA VAL A 77 0.29 27.53 11.65
C VAL A 77 1.43 26.81 12.34
N SER A 78 1.21 25.55 12.72
CA SER A 78 2.28 24.67 13.19
C SER A 78 2.48 23.49 12.23
N PHE A 79 3.66 22.89 12.31
CA PHE A 79 4.06 21.79 11.45
C PHE A 79 4.43 20.55 12.26
N GLU A 80 4.21 19.37 11.69
CA GLU A 80 4.62 18.09 12.25
C GLU A 80 5.30 17.23 11.19
N PRO A 81 6.12 16.21 11.58
CA PRO A 81 6.72 15.28 10.62
C PRO A 81 5.64 14.58 9.78
N ASP A 82 5.87 14.51 8.46
CA ASP A 82 5.03 13.79 7.52
C ASP A 82 5.50 12.34 7.41
N VAL A 83 5.11 11.54 8.38
CA VAL A 83 5.45 10.11 8.47
C VAL A 83 4.43 9.20 7.79
N GLY A 84 3.48 9.77 7.07
CA GLY A 84 2.33 9.05 6.55
C GLY A 84 1.27 8.78 7.63
N SER A 85 0.16 8.20 7.23
CA SER A 85 -0.96 7.83 8.12
C SER A 85 -1.79 6.73 7.48
N PHE A 86 -2.78 6.23 8.22
CA PHE A 86 -3.74 5.26 7.71
C PHE A 86 -5.13 5.46 8.35
N GLU A 87 -6.11 4.85 7.71
CA GLU A 87 -7.50 4.84 8.16
C GLU A 87 -8.08 3.44 7.93
N ASP A 88 -8.65 2.84 8.96
CA ASP A 88 -9.47 1.63 8.82
C ASP A 88 -10.82 2.03 8.21
N THR A 89 -11.06 1.63 6.98
CA THR A 89 -12.29 2.04 6.28
C THR A 89 -13.51 1.19 6.61
N GLY A 90 -13.36 0.14 7.42
CA GLY A 90 -14.45 -0.72 7.90
C GLY A 90 -15.01 -1.69 6.86
N ASP A 91 -14.55 -1.64 5.61
CA ASP A 91 -14.98 -2.46 4.48
C ASP A 91 -14.02 -3.63 4.16
N GLY A 92 -13.15 -3.98 5.10
CA GLY A 92 -12.12 -5.00 4.93
C GLY A 92 -10.81 -4.47 4.35
N PHE A 93 -10.71 -3.16 4.15
CA PHE A 93 -9.51 -2.48 3.66
C PHE A 93 -8.95 -1.50 4.70
N VAL A 94 -7.69 -1.15 4.49
CA VAL A 94 -7.02 -0.03 5.14
C VAL A 94 -6.63 0.98 4.06
N LYS A 95 -7.06 2.23 4.23
CA LYS A 95 -6.58 3.35 3.42
C LYS A 95 -5.22 3.79 3.96
N ILE A 96 -4.22 3.73 3.13
CA ILE A 96 -2.83 4.06 3.45
C ILE A 96 -2.51 5.38 2.78
N ILE A 97 -1.97 6.32 3.54
CA ILE A 97 -1.60 7.67 3.10
C ILE A 97 -0.09 7.81 3.34
N PRO A 98 0.74 7.48 2.34
CA PRO A 98 2.19 7.62 2.44
C PRO A 98 2.61 9.09 2.59
N PRO A 99 3.84 9.38 3.06
CA PRO A 99 4.32 10.74 3.19
C PRO A 99 4.41 11.42 1.81
N THR A 100 3.94 12.66 1.71
CA THR A 100 3.93 13.43 0.46
C THR A 100 5.34 13.71 -0.07
N THR A 101 6.32 13.74 0.83
CA THR A 101 7.74 13.90 0.49
C THR A 101 8.36 12.64 -0.10
N GLY A 102 7.70 11.48 0.05
CA GLY A 102 8.17 10.17 -0.39
C GLY A 102 9.14 9.51 0.58
N ILE A 103 9.39 8.22 0.36
CA ILE A 103 10.25 7.35 1.16
C ILE A 103 11.67 7.43 0.60
N LEU A 104 12.62 7.89 1.40
CA LEU A 104 14.04 7.90 1.04
C LEU A 104 14.65 6.53 1.35
N GLY A 105 15.11 5.83 0.34
CA GLY A 105 15.74 4.53 0.51
C GLY A 105 17.09 4.61 1.22
N VAL A 106 17.39 3.59 2.01
CA VAL A 106 18.67 3.43 2.72
C VAL A 106 19.11 1.97 2.63
N ASP A 107 20.42 1.75 2.65
CA ASP A 107 20.96 0.39 2.80
C ASP A 107 20.92 -0.02 4.28
N PRO A 108 20.60 -1.30 4.57
CA PRO A 108 20.56 -1.78 5.94
C PRO A 108 21.96 -1.79 6.56
N ASP A 109 22.07 -1.31 7.80
CA ASP A 109 23.25 -1.38 8.67
C ASP A 109 23.18 -2.57 9.65
N TYR A 110 22.28 -3.50 9.42
CA TYR A 110 22.05 -4.72 10.21
C TYR A 110 22.11 -5.97 9.31
N THR A 111 22.31 -7.13 9.93
CA THR A 111 22.45 -8.41 9.21
C THR A 111 21.14 -8.80 8.53
N LEU A 112 21.23 -9.10 7.24
CA LEU A 112 20.16 -9.71 6.45
C LEU A 112 20.31 -11.25 6.44
N PRO A 113 19.24 -12.01 6.11
CA PRO A 113 19.34 -13.47 5.99
C PRO A 113 20.31 -13.95 4.93
N GLY A 114 20.64 -13.12 3.96
CA GLY A 114 21.61 -13.41 2.89
C GLY A 114 22.20 -12.14 2.29
N THR A 115 23.17 -12.32 1.39
CA THR A 115 23.93 -11.22 0.77
C THR A 115 23.36 -10.71 -0.55
N GLY A 116 22.42 -11.44 -1.15
CA GLY A 116 21.83 -11.08 -2.45
C GLY A 116 20.98 -9.81 -2.38
N ALA A 117 20.92 -9.10 -3.50
CA ALA A 117 20.14 -7.87 -3.62
C ALA A 117 18.64 -8.08 -3.36
N TYR A 118 18.11 -9.26 -3.58
CA TYR A 118 16.73 -9.65 -3.34
C TYR A 118 16.31 -9.66 -1.84
N TRP A 119 17.28 -9.57 -0.90
CA TRP A 119 17.00 -9.37 0.52
C TRP A 119 16.77 -7.92 0.92
N LYS A 120 17.05 -6.97 0.02
CA LYS A 120 17.12 -5.54 0.33
C LYS A 120 15.82 -4.76 0.02
N GLY A 121 14.74 -5.44 -0.35
CA GLY A 121 13.49 -4.78 -0.70
C GLY A 121 13.62 -3.78 -1.86
N VAL A 122 12.68 -2.82 -1.92
CA VAL A 122 12.62 -1.81 -3.00
C VAL A 122 13.03 -0.40 -2.57
N PHE A 123 13.10 -0.10 -1.25
CA PHE A 123 13.54 1.20 -0.74
C PHE A 123 15.04 1.19 -0.44
N ARG A 124 15.87 1.20 -1.49
CA ARG A 124 17.34 1.08 -1.43
C ARG A 124 18.02 2.43 -1.46
N ALA A 125 19.27 2.50 -0.96
CA ALA A 125 20.08 3.72 -1.01
C ALA A 125 20.14 4.31 -2.42
N GLY A 126 20.02 5.64 -2.50
CA GLY A 126 19.98 6.39 -3.77
C GLY A 126 18.61 6.39 -4.47
N ARG A 127 17.63 5.61 -3.98
CA ARG A 127 16.27 5.64 -4.51
C ARG A 127 15.35 6.46 -3.61
N LYS A 128 14.45 7.22 -4.24
CA LYS A 128 13.34 7.90 -3.55
C LYS A 128 12.03 7.49 -4.19
N VAL A 129 11.12 6.92 -3.40
CA VAL A 129 9.82 6.45 -3.88
C VAL A 129 8.71 7.32 -3.32
N LYS A 130 7.91 7.91 -4.18
CA LYS A 130 6.64 8.56 -3.82
C LYS A 130 5.51 7.60 -4.14
N LEU A 131 4.59 7.44 -3.20
CA LEU A 131 3.37 6.65 -3.38
C LEU A 131 2.16 7.56 -3.15
N SER A 132 1.21 7.51 -4.08
CA SER A 132 -0.11 8.09 -3.91
C SER A 132 -0.91 7.31 -2.85
N PRO A 133 -1.90 7.91 -2.18
CA PRO A 133 -2.78 7.18 -1.28
C PRO A 133 -3.47 6.02 -1.99
N TYR A 134 -3.56 4.88 -1.31
CA TYR A 134 -4.20 3.66 -1.81
C TYR A 134 -4.89 2.90 -0.68
N LYS A 135 -5.80 1.99 -1.01
CA LYS A 135 -6.36 1.01 -0.08
C LYS A 135 -5.72 -0.34 -0.30
N LEU A 136 -5.50 -1.08 0.77
CA LEU A 136 -5.01 -2.46 0.74
C LEU A 136 -5.91 -3.35 1.60
N GLY A 137 -6.23 -4.54 1.10
CA GLY A 137 -7.02 -5.53 1.83
C GLY A 137 -6.34 -5.93 3.13
N LYS A 138 -7.10 -6.02 4.23
CA LYS A 138 -6.55 -6.40 5.55
C LYS A 138 -5.96 -7.79 5.58
N THR A 139 -6.42 -8.66 4.69
CA THR A 139 -5.98 -10.06 4.56
C THR A 139 -5.79 -10.39 3.09
N GLU A 140 -5.24 -11.56 2.81
CA GLU A 140 -5.31 -12.20 1.50
C GLU A 140 -6.77 -12.41 1.08
N VAL A 141 -7.03 -12.59 -0.21
CA VAL A 141 -8.37 -12.94 -0.74
C VAL A 141 -8.72 -14.35 -0.29
N THR A 142 -9.84 -14.48 0.42
CA THR A 142 -10.33 -15.80 0.86
C THR A 142 -10.93 -16.59 -0.30
N TYR A 143 -10.93 -17.92 -0.16
CA TYR A 143 -11.51 -18.78 -1.19
C TYR A 143 -13.00 -18.54 -1.40
N GLU A 144 -13.76 -18.24 -0.35
CA GLU A 144 -15.21 -17.94 -0.52
C GLU A 144 -15.45 -16.72 -1.43
N VAL A 145 -14.66 -15.64 -1.26
CA VAL A 145 -14.77 -14.45 -2.08
C VAL A 145 -14.32 -14.74 -3.52
N TRP A 146 -13.20 -15.46 -3.66
CA TRP A 146 -12.73 -15.90 -4.96
C TRP A 146 -13.77 -16.70 -5.71
N HIS A 147 -14.34 -17.72 -5.10
CA HIS A 147 -15.29 -18.64 -5.70
C HIS A 147 -16.62 -17.94 -6.05
N GLU A 148 -17.10 -17.05 -5.19
CA GLU A 148 -18.31 -16.25 -5.45
C GLU A 148 -18.17 -15.41 -6.73
N VAL A 149 -17.03 -14.72 -6.88
CA VAL A 149 -16.75 -13.89 -8.05
C VAL A 149 -16.51 -14.75 -9.29
N LEU A 150 -15.75 -15.86 -9.16
CA LEU A 150 -15.53 -16.82 -10.24
C LEU A 150 -16.86 -17.32 -10.83
N THR A 151 -17.77 -17.77 -9.96
CA THR A 151 -19.09 -18.29 -10.36
C THR A 151 -19.93 -17.22 -11.08
N TRP A 152 -19.91 -15.99 -10.57
CA TRP A 152 -20.58 -14.87 -11.24
C TRP A 152 -19.95 -14.56 -12.59
N ALA A 153 -18.64 -14.58 -12.69
CA ALA A 153 -17.86 -14.19 -13.86
C ALA A 153 -18.01 -15.17 -15.04
N GLU A 154 -18.15 -16.47 -14.78
CA GLU A 154 -18.36 -17.49 -15.83
C GLU A 154 -19.60 -17.18 -16.69
N GLY A 155 -20.65 -16.55 -16.11
CA GLY A 155 -21.84 -16.09 -16.85
C GLY A 155 -21.71 -14.71 -17.50
N LYS A 156 -20.54 -14.04 -17.42
CA LYS A 156 -20.31 -12.64 -17.83
C LYS A 156 -19.21 -12.48 -18.87
N GLY A 157 -18.83 -13.57 -19.53
CA GLY A 157 -17.81 -13.55 -20.58
C GLY A 157 -16.35 -13.56 -20.07
N TYR A 158 -16.15 -13.84 -18.80
CA TYR A 158 -14.82 -14.05 -18.24
C TYR A 158 -14.36 -15.50 -18.43
N THR A 159 -13.07 -15.68 -18.67
CA THR A 159 -12.43 -16.99 -18.80
C THR A 159 -11.20 -17.05 -17.95
N PHE A 160 -11.09 -18.10 -17.12
CA PHE A 160 -9.96 -18.36 -16.25
C PHE A 160 -9.23 -19.61 -16.69
N ALA A 161 -7.89 -19.59 -16.63
CA ALA A 161 -7.06 -20.76 -16.86
C ALA A 161 -7.09 -21.72 -15.65
N ASN A 162 -7.22 -21.15 -14.43
CA ASN A 162 -7.23 -21.90 -13.19
C ASN A 162 -8.39 -21.40 -12.29
N LYS A 163 -9.17 -22.33 -11.77
CA LYS A 163 -10.33 -22.02 -10.93
C LYS A 163 -10.00 -21.76 -9.46
N GLY A 164 -8.73 -21.97 -9.07
CA GLY A 164 -8.28 -21.81 -7.70
C GLY A 164 -8.66 -23.01 -6.79
N LYS A 165 -8.07 -23.01 -5.60
CA LYS A 165 -8.28 -24.00 -4.53
C LYS A 165 -8.58 -23.29 -3.21
N GLU A 166 -9.33 -23.97 -2.34
CA GLU A 166 -9.52 -23.59 -0.95
C GLU A 166 -8.26 -23.94 -0.16
N GLY A 167 -7.45 -22.94 0.14
CA GLY A 167 -6.16 -23.13 0.80
C GLY A 167 -5.25 -24.14 0.08
N SER A 168 -4.35 -24.76 0.81
CA SER A 168 -3.41 -25.76 0.26
C SER A 168 -4.05 -27.12 -0.03
N ASN A 169 -5.16 -27.48 0.62
CA ASN A 169 -5.71 -28.83 0.62
C ASN A 169 -7.04 -28.99 -0.12
N GLY A 170 -7.72 -27.90 -0.51
CA GLY A 170 -9.00 -27.94 -1.19
C GLY A 170 -8.96 -28.56 -2.60
N GLY A 171 -10.12 -28.89 -3.16
CA GLY A 171 -10.27 -29.30 -4.55
C GLY A 171 -10.25 -28.11 -5.49
N VAL A 172 -9.69 -28.26 -6.69
CA VAL A 172 -9.66 -27.19 -7.72
C VAL A 172 -11.07 -26.84 -8.16
N GLY A 173 -11.48 -25.57 -7.98
CA GLY A 173 -12.80 -25.07 -8.36
C GLY A 173 -13.98 -25.70 -7.59
N ALA A 174 -13.72 -26.42 -6.50
CA ALA A 174 -14.74 -27.01 -5.65
C ALA A 174 -15.55 -25.92 -4.91
N ALA A 175 -16.78 -26.23 -4.52
CA ALA A 175 -17.55 -25.33 -3.66
C ALA A 175 -16.84 -25.11 -2.32
N PRO A 176 -16.86 -23.87 -1.76
CA PRO A 176 -16.26 -23.58 -0.47
C PRO A 176 -16.85 -24.44 0.64
N THR A 177 -15.99 -24.89 1.56
CA THR A 177 -16.39 -25.64 2.75
C THR A 177 -16.53 -24.71 3.96
N ASP A 178 -17.27 -25.11 4.98
CA ASP A 178 -17.39 -24.31 6.21
C ASP A 178 -16.06 -24.22 6.97
N GLU A 179 -15.21 -25.22 6.86
CA GLU A 179 -13.91 -25.30 7.52
C GLU A 179 -12.84 -24.45 6.84
N GLY A 180 -12.82 -24.44 5.49
CA GLY A 180 -11.71 -23.87 4.72
C GLY A 180 -12.05 -22.58 3.98
N LYS A 181 -13.32 -22.20 3.84
CA LYS A 181 -13.74 -21.03 3.02
C LYS A 181 -13.05 -19.71 3.39
N LYS A 182 -12.54 -19.60 4.62
CA LYS A 182 -11.78 -18.44 5.11
C LYS A 182 -10.26 -18.59 4.93
N GLU A 183 -9.79 -19.70 4.39
CA GLU A 183 -8.40 -19.83 3.97
C GLU A 183 -8.18 -19.00 2.69
N PRO A 184 -6.93 -18.58 2.38
CA PRO A 184 -6.65 -17.86 1.15
C PRO A 184 -6.95 -18.72 -0.06
N VAL A 185 -7.36 -18.11 -1.16
CA VAL A 185 -7.36 -18.80 -2.45
C VAL A 185 -5.94 -19.08 -2.88
N THR A 186 -5.70 -20.29 -3.42
CA THR A 186 -4.40 -20.73 -3.96
C THR A 186 -4.56 -21.36 -5.34
N THR A 187 -3.45 -21.79 -5.93
CA THR A 187 -3.42 -22.50 -7.23
C THR A 187 -4.02 -21.64 -8.36
N ILE A 188 -3.67 -20.36 -8.35
CA ILE A 188 -4.06 -19.33 -9.30
C ILE A 188 -2.83 -18.69 -9.91
N SER A 189 -2.87 -18.40 -11.22
CA SER A 189 -1.82 -17.69 -11.91
C SER A 189 -1.95 -16.17 -11.76
N TRP A 190 -0.87 -15.44 -12.05
CA TRP A 190 -0.92 -13.98 -12.08
C TRP A 190 -1.97 -13.47 -13.08
N ARG A 191 -2.12 -14.15 -14.24
CA ARG A 191 -3.10 -13.79 -15.26
C ARG A 191 -4.53 -14.01 -14.77
N ASP A 192 -4.78 -15.10 -14.05
CA ASP A 192 -6.09 -15.30 -13.40
C ASP A 192 -6.40 -14.19 -12.40
N CYS A 193 -5.40 -13.76 -11.61
CA CYS A 193 -5.58 -12.70 -10.61
C CYS A 193 -6.01 -11.38 -11.24
N ILE A 194 -5.37 -10.90 -12.32
CA ILE A 194 -5.72 -9.62 -12.93
C ILE A 194 -7.09 -9.65 -13.62
N VAL A 195 -7.43 -10.78 -14.25
CA VAL A 195 -8.75 -10.98 -14.85
C VAL A 195 -9.83 -11.08 -13.77
N TRP A 196 -9.55 -11.77 -12.66
CA TRP A 196 -10.45 -11.87 -11.53
C TRP A 196 -10.68 -10.51 -10.83
N CYS A 197 -9.65 -9.68 -10.70
CA CYS A 197 -9.78 -8.31 -10.19
C CYS A 197 -10.75 -7.49 -11.03
N ASN A 198 -10.70 -7.60 -12.37
CA ASN A 198 -11.66 -6.97 -13.26
C ASN A 198 -13.07 -7.54 -13.06
N ALA A 199 -13.23 -8.87 -12.95
CA ALA A 199 -14.52 -9.50 -12.70
C ALA A 199 -15.13 -9.03 -11.36
N TYR A 200 -14.32 -8.95 -10.31
CA TYR A 200 -14.78 -8.45 -9.01
C TYR A 200 -15.18 -6.97 -9.08
N THR A 201 -14.39 -6.17 -9.79
CA THR A 201 -14.72 -4.76 -10.05
C THR A 201 -16.03 -4.61 -10.82
N GLU A 202 -16.19 -5.33 -11.94
CA GLU A 202 -17.41 -5.25 -12.74
C GLU A 202 -18.65 -5.66 -11.91
N LYS A 203 -18.51 -6.71 -11.09
CA LYS A 203 -19.58 -7.19 -10.21
C LYS A 203 -20.03 -6.14 -9.19
N THR A 204 -19.09 -5.35 -8.64
CA THR A 204 -19.36 -4.47 -7.50
C THR A 204 -19.45 -2.99 -7.86
N MET A 205 -18.74 -2.53 -8.89
CA MET A 205 -18.59 -1.12 -9.25
C MET A 205 -18.97 -0.83 -10.72
N GLY A 206 -19.04 -1.88 -11.55
CA GLY A 206 -19.30 -1.77 -12.98
C GLY A 206 -18.01 -1.78 -13.83
N GLU A 207 -18.16 -2.17 -15.11
CA GLU A 207 -17.07 -2.37 -16.06
C GLU A 207 -16.20 -1.12 -16.29
N GLY A 208 -16.80 0.07 -16.17
CA GLY A 208 -16.10 1.35 -16.33
C GLY A 208 -14.94 1.57 -15.33
N GLU A 209 -15.02 0.94 -14.15
CA GLU A 209 -14.01 1.04 -13.10
C GLU A 209 -12.95 -0.08 -13.14
N CYS A 210 -13.04 -1.05 -14.07
CA CYS A 210 -12.03 -2.08 -14.24
C CYS A 210 -10.66 -1.48 -14.51
N VAL A 211 -9.63 -1.98 -13.84
CA VAL A 211 -8.27 -1.45 -13.89
C VAL A 211 -7.48 -2.01 -15.08
N TYR A 212 -7.57 -3.32 -15.34
CA TYR A 212 -6.73 -3.96 -16.33
C TYR A 212 -7.34 -3.91 -17.73
N ARG A 213 -6.61 -3.25 -18.64
CA ARG A 213 -6.99 -3.00 -20.02
C ARG A 213 -5.96 -3.65 -20.96
N LYS A 214 -6.33 -3.86 -22.23
CA LYS A 214 -5.44 -4.46 -23.24
C LYS A 214 -4.16 -3.62 -23.45
N SER A 215 -4.32 -2.29 -23.50
CA SER A 215 -3.19 -1.34 -23.56
C SER A 215 -3.65 0.05 -23.11
N ASP A 216 -2.74 1.00 -23.05
CA ASP A 216 -3.03 2.43 -22.80
C ASP A 216 -3.89 3.06 -23.92
N SER A 217 -3.80 2.55 -25.15
CA SER A 217 -4.56 3.00 -26.32
C SER A 217 -5.79 2.14 -26.63
N ASP A 218 -5.88 0.93 -26.05
CA ASP A 218 -7.04 0.04 -26.16
C ASP A 218 -7.67 -0.18 -24.78
N SER A 219 -8.72 0.58 -24.48
CA SER A 219 -9.43 0.54 -23.20
C SER A 219 -10.30 -0.71 -22.99
N THR A 220 -10.24 -1.71 -23.88
CA THR A 220 -10.96 -2.98 -23.73
C THR A 220 -10.53 -3.67 -22.44
N VAL A 221 -11.51 -4.02 -21.60
CA VAL A 221 -11.29 -4.74 -20.34
C VAL A 221 -10.76 -6.14 -20.59
N LEU A 222 -9.74 -6.55 -19.88
CA LEU A 222 -9.22 -7.92 -19.93
C LEU A 222 -10.18 -8.86 -19.19
N LYS A 223 -10.78 -9.79 -19.94
CA LYS A 223 -11.73 -10.80 -19.42
C LYS A 223 -11.28 -12.24 -19.65
N ASN A 224 -10.13 -12.45 -20.31
CA ASN A 224 -9.68 -13.79 -20.66
C ASN A 224 -8.23 -14.04 -20.17
N ALA A 225 -8.09 -14.79 -19.09
CA ALA A 225 -6.79 -15.16 -18.52
C ALA A 225 -5.99 -16.14 -19.42
N THR A 226 -6.63 -16.78 -20.41
CA THR A 226 -5.96 -17.68 -21.36
C THR A 226 -5.36 -16.94 -22.56
N ASP A 227 -5.71 -15.67 -22.76
CA ASP A 227 -5.04 -14.78 -23.71
C ASP A 227 -3.75 -14.24 -23.04
N THR A 228 -2.72 -15.08 -23.09
CA THR A 228 -1.45 -14.82 -22.40
C THR A 228 -0.77 -13.55 -22.90
N ALA A 229 -0.83 -13.29 -24.19
CA ALA A 229 -0.22 -12.10 -24.80
C ALA A 229 -0.90 -10.81 -24.33
N ALA A 230 -2.23 -10.77 -24.29
CA ALA A 230 -2.97 -9.63 -23.80
C ALA A 230 -2.78 -9.42 -22.30
N CYS A 231 -2.76 -10.49 -21.50
CA CYS A 231 -2.51 -10.40 -20.06
C CYS A 231 -1.08 -9.92 -19.74
N ASP A 232 -0.07 -10.43 -20.45
CA ASP A 232 1.32 -10.02 -20.21
C ASP A 232 1.59 -8.56 -20.62
N ALA A 233 0.86 -8.07 -21.64
CA ALA A 233 0.88 -6.68 -22.09
C ALA A 233 -0.12 -5.77 -21.35
N ALA A 234 -0.81 -6.27 -20.30
CA ALA A 234 -1.85 -5.55 -19.61
C ALA A 234 -1.42 -4.15 -19.16
N TYR A 235 -2.20 -3.15 -19.53
CA TYR A 235 -2.11 -1.80 -19.00
C TYR A 235 -2.98 -1.69 -17.73
N ALA A 236 -2.40 -1.23 -16.64
CA ALA A 236 -3.14 -0.91 -15.42
C ALA A 236 -3.51 0.58 -15.40
N ASP A 237 -4.79 0.87 -15.64
CA ASP A 237 -5.32 2.23 -15.52
C ASP A 237 -5.49 2.58 -14.04
N MET A 238 -4.44 3.17 -13.46
CA MET A 238 -4.39 3.53 -12.04
C MET A 238 -5.31 4.70 -11.66
N SER A 239 -6.03 5.30 -12.62
CA SER A 239 -7.09 6.29 -12.35
C SER A 239 -8.43 5.66 -11.98
N LYS A 240 -8.58 4.35 -12.18
CA LYS A 240 -9.80 3.58 -11.90
C LYS A 240 -9.88 3.18 -10.43
N LYS A 241 -11.11 3.13 -9.91
CA LYS A 241 -11.40 2.76 -8.50
C LYS A 241 -11.46 1.26 -8.26
N GLY A 242 -11.40 0.47 -9.33
CA GLY A 242 -11.52 -0.98 -9.27
C GLY A 242 -10.40 -1.67 -8.50
N TYR A 243 -10.63 -2.94 -8.22
CA TYR A 243 -9.66 -3.80 -7.55
C TYR A 243 -8.51 -4.16 -8.48
N ARG A 244 -7.33 -4.29 -7.90
CA ARG A 244 -6.09 -4.66 -8.57
C ARG A 244 -5.12 -5.37 -7.63
N LEU A 245 -4.06 -5.92 -8.17
CA LEU A 245 -2.90 -6.33 -7.38
C LEU A 245 -2.19 -5.07 -6.85
N PRO A 246 -1.57 -5.13 -5.67
CA PRO A 246 -0.66 -4.07 -5.24
C PRO A 246 0.56 -4.00 -6.17
N THR A 247 1.17 -2.84 -6.31
CA THR A 247 2.54 -2.75 -6.80
C THR A 247 3.49 -3.26 -5.70
N GLU A 248 4.69 -3.68 -6.09
CA GLU A 248 5.67 -4.16 -5.11
C GLU A 248 6.03 -3.08 -4.07
N ALA A 249 6.10 -1.82 -4.50
CA ALA A 249 6.39 -0.71 -3.60
C ALA A 249 5.23 -0.42 -2.62
N GLU A 250 3.98 -0.52 -3.05
CA GLU A 250 2.79 -0.42 -2.19
C GLU A 250 2.78 -1.56 -1.17
N TRP A 251 3.01 -2.80 -1.63
CA TRP A 251 3.07 -3.97 -0.77
C TRP A 251 4.14 -3.83 0.31
N GLU A 252 5.38 -3.47 -0.08
CA GLU A 252 6.49 -3.37 0.87
C GLU A 252 6.29 -2.22 1.86
N TYR A 253 5.80 -1.05 1.40
CA TYR A 253 5.48 0.05 2.32
C TYR A 253 4.44 -0.37 3.35
N ALA A 254 3.36 -1.01 2.90
CA ALA A 254 2.29 -1.49 3.79
C ALA A 254 2.77 -2.57 4.78
N ALA A 255 3.64 -3.47 4.34
CA ALA A 255 4.21 -4.50 5.21
C ALA A 255 5.13 -3.93 6.30
N ARG A 256 5.73 -2.75 6.08
CA ARG A 256 6.83 -2.23 6.88
C ARG A 256 6.51 -0.98 7.70
N TRP A 257 5.47 -0.21 7.34
CA TRP A 257 5.20 1.06 8.02
C TRP A 257 4.89 0.86 9.50
N GLN A 258 5.48 1.75 10.37
CA GLN A 258 5.32 1.69 11.82
C GLN A 258 4.94 3.04 12.46
N GLY A 259 4.68 4.07 11.65
CA GLY A 259 4.38 5.41 12.18
C GLY A 259 5.56 5.95 12.99
N SER A 260 5.33 6.21 14.28
CA SER A 260 6.37 6.68 15.22
C SER A 260 7.01 5.56 16.04
N ASP A 261 6.56 4.31 15.92
CA ASP A 261 7.14 3.17 16.65
C ASP A 261 8.49 2.80 16.05
N LYS A 262 9.51 2.80 16.91
CA LYS A 262 10.89 2.50 16.55
C LYS A 262 11.30 1.05 16.88
N THR A 263 10.39 0.26 17.42
CA THR A 263 10.65 -1.13 17.81
C THR A 263 10.95 -1.96 16.57
N ASN A 264 12.15 -2.54 16.48
CA ASN A 264 12.60 -3.34 15.34
C ASN A 264 12.43 -2.61 13.99
N ALA A 265 12.66 -1.30 13.98
CA ALA A 265 12.52 -0.42 12.84
C ALA A 265 13.87 0.18 12.40
N ALA A 266 13.91 0.62 11.14
CA ALA A 266 14.98 1.44 10.58
C ALA A 266 14.36 2.70 9.98
N GLN A 267 15.13 3.78 9.97
CA GLN A 267 14.65 5.09 9.50
C GLN A 267 14.91 5.26 8.00
N TYR A 268 13.87 5.65 7.27
CA TYR A 268 13.84 5.88 5.82
C TYR A 268 13.37 7.33 5.54
N GLY A 269 14.30 8.30 5.64
CA GLY A 269 13.94 9.71 5.70
C GLY A 269 13.22 10.01 7.00
N ASP A 270 11.96 10.45 6.91
CA ASP A 270 11.13 10.79 8.08
C ASP A 270 10.25 9.63 8.56
N VAL A 271 10.24 8.49 7.86
CA VAL A 271 9.42 7.32 8.21
C VAL A 271 10.23 6.23 8.90
N TRP A 272 9.58 5.52 9.82
CA TRP A 272 10.09 4.32 10.45
C TRP A 272 9.43 3.10 9.81
N LEU A 273 10.26 2.20 9.28
CA LEU A 273 9.84 0.98 8.61
C LEU A 273 10.43 -0.23 9.33
N THR A 274 9.65 -1.31 9.48
CA THR A 274 10.14 -2.61 9.97
C THR A 274 11.43 -2.98 9.25
N LYS A 275 12.42 -3.47 9.99
CA LYS A 275 13.70 -3.94 9.41
C LYS A 275 13.46 -5.01 8.36
N LEU A 276 14.24 -4.97 7.28
CA LEU A 276 14.11 -5.90 6.14
C LEU A 276 14.28 -7.37 6.51
N ASN A 277 14.97 -7.66 7.62
CA ASN A 277 15.26 -8.99 8.12
C ASN A 277 14.19 -9.55 9.07
N SER A 278 13.01 -8.98 9.08
CA SER A 278 11.94 -9.33 10.01
C SER A 278 10.63 -9.59 9.27
N ALA A 279 9.74 -10.37 9.86
CA ALA A 279 8.36 -10.50 9.39
C ALA A 279 7.57 -9.22 9.68
N SER A 280 6.52 -8.96 8.91
CA SER A 280 5.65 -7.78 9.06
C SER A 280 5.01 -7.76 10.45
N GLY A 281 5.22 -6.68 11.20
CA GLY A 281 4.69 -6.53 12.56
C GLY A 281 5.47 -7.28 13.65
N ALA A 282 6.55 -8.00 13.31
CA ALA A 282 7.43 -8.64 14.28
C ALA A 282 8.29 -7.62 15.02
N LYS A 283 8.51 -7.84 16.31
CA LYS A 283 9.31 -6.96 17.17
C LYS A 283 10.78 -7.35 17.26
N ALA A 284 11.20 -8.38 16.53
CA ALA A 284 12.55 -8.88 16.41
C ALA A 284 12.80 -9.44 15.00
N ASP A 285 14.05 -9.78 14.67
CA ASP A 285 14.41 -10.35 13.38
C ASP A 285 14.00 -11.84 13.24
N TRP A 286 14.23 -12.42 12.07
CA TRP A 286 13.82 -13.78 11.72
C TRP A 286 14.39 -14.89 12.63
N ASN A 287 15.47 -14.62 13.38
CA ASN A 287 16.04 -15.59 14.33
C ASN A 287 15.16 -15.75 15.58
N ASP A 288 14.33 -14.74 15.89
CA ASP A 288 13.32 -14.85 16.94
C ASP A 288 12.07 -15.55 16.35
N THR A 289 12.05 -16.87 16.51
CA THR A 289 10.95 -17.70 15.99
C THR A 289 9.64 -17.51 16.76
N VAL A 290 9.69 -16.97 17.98
CA VAL A 290 8.48 -16.65 18.77
C VAL A 290 7.83 -15.40 18.17
N GLU A 291 8.59 -14.34 17.90
CA GLU A 291 8.08 -13.14 17.26
C GLU A 291 7.63 -13.40 15.82
N THR A 292 8.40 -14.15 15.02
CA THR A 292 7.97 -14.56 13.68
C THR A 292 6.66 -15.36 13.76
N GLY A 293 6.55 -16.33 14.67
CA GLY A 293 5.34 -17.13 14.84
C GLY A 293 4.14 -16.36 15.36
N ALA A 294 4.34 -15.21 16.02
CA ALA A 294 3.24 -14.37 16.48
C ALA A 294 2.53 -13.65 15.31
N VAL A 295 3.22 -13.41 14.19
CA VAL A 295 2.73 -12.62 13.04
C VAL A 295 2.58 -13.42 11.76
N ALA A 296 3.17 -14.61 11.65
CA ALA A 296 3.24 -15.41 10.43
C ALA A 296 2.85 -16.89 10.64
N TRP A 297 2.21 -17.48 9.64
CA TRP A 297 2.13 -18.90 9.43
C TRP A 297 3.28 -19.32 8.49
N TYR A 298 4.24 -20.08 8.98
CA TYR A 298 5.43 -20.51 8.25
C TYR A 298 5.82 -21.95 8.63
N SER A 299 6.84 -22.52 8.05
CA SER A 299 7.20 -23.95 8.26
C SER A 299 7.36 -24.35 9.72
N GLY A 300 7.72 -23.41 10.60
CA GLY A 300 7.89 -23.68 12.04
C GLY A 300 6.59 -23.85 12.83
N ASN A 301 5.43 -23.44 12.28
CA ASN A 301 4.17 -23.44 13.03
C ASN A 301 2.90 -23.72 12.21
N SER A 302 2.99 -23.79 10.88
CA SER A 302 1.83 -23.95 9.99
C SER A 302 1.24 -25.36 9.98
N GLY A 303 2.00 -26.37 10.41
CA GLY A 303 1.59 -27.77 10.25
C GLY A 303 1.51 -28.20 8.77
N SER A 304 2.34 -27.61 7.91
CA SER A 304 2.45 -27.88 6.46
C SER A 304 1.15 -27.61 5.69
N LYS A 305 0.45 -26.52 6.01
CA LYS A 305 -0.78 -26.10 5.32
C LYS A 305 -1.08 -24.62 5.53
N THR A 306 -1.96 -24.09 4.69
CA THR A 306 -2.61 -22.78 4.88
C THR A 306 -3.52 -22.76 6.10
N HIS A 307 -3.85 -21.56 6.55
CA HIS A 307 -4.79 -21.32 7.65
C HIS A 307 -5.79 -20.22 7.27
N PRO A 308 -6.97 -20.16 7.94
CA PRO A 308 -7.88 -19.04 7.80
C PRO A 308 -7.18 -17.71 8.03
N VAL A 309 -7.43 -16.74 7.15
CA VAL A 309 -6.79 -15.43 7.17
C VAL A 309 -7.09 -14.66 8.47
N GLY A 310 -6.22 -13.74 8.84
CA GLY A 310 -6.42 -12.85 9.99
C GLY A 310 -6.24 -13.49 11.36
N LYS A 311 -5.60 -14.66 11.46
CA LYS A 311 -5.41 -15.39 12.73
C LYS A 311 -4.12 -15.07 13.47
N ARG A 312 -3.16 -14.44 12.80
CA ARG A 312 -1.92 -13.96 13.41
C ARG A 312 -2.02 -12.47 13.71
N ARG A 313 -1.14 -11.96 14.60
CA ARG A 313 -1.11 -10.56 14.99
C ARG A 313 -0.90 -9.67 13.75
N ALA A 314 -1.73 -8.63 13.62
CA ALA A 314 -1.60 -7.63 12.58
C ALA A 314 -0.34 -6.77 12.77
N ASN A 315 0.11 -6.15 11.69
CA ASN A 315 1.12 -5.10 11.73
C ASN A 315 0.54 -3.75 12.21
N ALA A 316 1.35 -2.68 12.19
CA ALA A 316 0.94 -1.36 12.66
C ALA A 316 -0.22 -0.71 11.87
N LEU A 317 -0.47 -1.17 10.65
CA LEU A 317 -1.61 -0.73 9.81
C LEU A 317 -2.88 -1.57 10.04
N GLY A 318 -2.83 -2.61 10.87
CA GLY A 318 -3.94 -3.55 11.01
C GLY A 318 -4.02 -4.58 9.88
N LEU A 319 -2.94 -4.77 9.12
CA LEU A 319 -2.84 -5.80 8.07
C LEU A 319 -2.33 -7.12 8.66
N HIS A 320 -3.00 -8.21 8.31
CA HIS A 320 -2.65 -9.56 8.70
C HIS A 320 -1.97 -10.29 7.54
N ASP A 321 -1.22 -11.33 7.88
CA ASP A 321 -0.65 -12.31 6.94
C ASP A 321 0.22 -11.69 5.82
N MET A 322 0.74 -10.47 6.05
CA MET A 322 1.77 -9.85 5.17
C MET A 322 3.09 -10.63 5.20
N SER A 323 3.19 -11.63 6.03
CA SER A 323 4.29 -12.58 6.15
C SER A 323 3.72 -13.96 6.43
N GLY A 324 4.10 -14.96 5.62
CA GLY A 324 3.63 -16.33 5.73
C GLY A 324 2.23 -16.54 5.15
N ASN A 325 1.61 -17.65 5.46
CA ASN A 325 0.37 -18.20 4.93
C ASN A 325 0.48 -18.51 3.43
N VAL A 326 0.38 -17.53 2.54
CA VAL A 326 0.68 -17.71 1.11
C VAL A 326 1.54 -16.57 0.56
N TRP A 327 2.36 -16.85 -0.44
CA TRP A 327 2.97 -15.82 -1.27
C TRP A 327 1.89 -14.99 -1.94
N GLU A 328 2.13 -13.69 -2.08
CA GLU A 328 1.19 -12.75 -2.70
C GLU A 328 1.73 -12.21 -4.01
N TRP A 329 0.99 -12.36 -5.10
CA TRP A 329 1.29 -11.75 -6.38
C TRP A 329 1.27 -10.22 -6.28
N CYS A 330 2.31 -9.57 -6.80
CA CYS A 330 2.33 -8.15 -7.11
C CYS A 330 2.16 -7.91 -8.61
N PHE A 331 1.80 -6.68 -8.99
CA PHE A 331 1.63 -6.33 -10.41
C PHE A 331 2.95 -6.30 -11.17
N ASP A 332 4.03 -5.93 -10.52
CA ASP A 332 5.34 -5.62 -11.11
C ASP A 332 5.98 -6.80 -11.83
N TRP A 333 6.62 -6.52 -12.97
CA TRP A 333 7.66 -7.40 -13.51
C TRP A 333 8.87 -7.38 -12.57
N TYR A 334 9.41 -8.55 -12.28
CA TYR A 334 10.62 -8.67 -11.47
C TYR A 334 11.82 -8.12 -12.23
N GLY A 335 12.61 -7.28 -11.58
CA GLY A 335 13.80 -6.66 -12.16
C GLY A 335 14.65 -5.99 -11.10
N ASP A 336 15.73 -5.40 -11.57
CA ASP A 336 16.65 -4.64 -10.73
C ASP A 336 15.98 -3.37 -10.20
N ILE A 337 16.37 -3.00 -9.00
CA ILE A 337 15.90 -1.78 -8.35
C ILE A 337 16.97 -0.70 -8.54
N GLU A 338 16.67 0.29 -9.35
CA GLU A 338 17.58 1.37 -9.68
C GLU A 338 17.55 2.51 -8.66
N ALA A 339 18.70 3.20 -8.51
CA ALA A 339 18.86 4.39 -7.70
C ALA A 339 18.32 5.61 -8.45
N ASN A 340 17.02 5.89 -8.32
CA ASN A 340 16.33 6.99 -8.97
C ASN A 340 15.18 7.53 -8.11
N THR A 341 14.57 8.65 -8.54
CA THR A 341 13.31 9.14 -7.95
C THR A 341 12.15 8.67 -8.80
N VAL A 342 11.21 7.96 -8.21
CA VAL A 342 10.02 7.41 -8.88
C VAL A 342 8.75 7.77 -8.14
N THR A 343 7.65 7.86 -8.89
CA THR A 343 6.30 8.06 -8.33
C THR A 343 5.42 6.93 -8.82
N ASP A 344 4.72 6.29 -7.89
CA ASP A 344 3.82 5.16 -8.12
C ASP A 344 4.42 4.09 -9.07
N PRO A 345 5.62 3.55 -8.74
CA PRO A 345 6.29 2.61 -9.63
C PRO A 345 5.49 1.32 -9.77
N GLN A 346 5.45 0.78 -10.99
CA GLN A 346 4.74 -0.44 -11.37
C GLN A 346 5.70 -1.53 -11.89
N GLY A 347 6.99 -1.45 -11.53
CA GLY A 347 8.02 -2.34 -12.07
C GLY A 347 8.50 -1.95 -13.46
N GLY A 348 9.18 -2.86 -14.13
CA GLY A 348 9.62 -2.69 -15.52
C GLY A 348 8.45 -2.74 -16.51
N ALA A 349 8.64 -2.17 -17.70
CA ALA A 349 7.63 -2.20 -18.77
C ALA A 349 7.42 -3.62 -19.35
N SER A 350 8.38 -4.51 -19.16
CA SER A 350 8.33 -5.91 -19.60
C SER A 350 9.24 -6.77 -18.73
N GLY A 351 9.04 -8.06 -18.76
CA GLY A 351 9.85 -9.06 -18.05
C GLY A 351 9.41 -10.48 -18.40
N THR A 352 10.00 -11.47 -17.74
CA THR A 352 9.65 -12.88 -17.84
C THR A 352 8.88 -13.37 -16.61
N ASP A 353 9.12 -12.72 -15.48
CA ASP A 353 8.63 -13.14 -14.19
C ASP A 353 7.96 -12.00 -13.44
N ARG A 354 6.90 -12.30 -12.70
CA ARG A 354 6.17 -11.37 -11.85
C ARG A 354 6.63 -11.50 -10.40
N VAL A 355 6.62 -10.37 -9.70
CA VAL A 355 7.00 -10.31 -8.28
C VAL A 355 6.00 -11.06 -7.41
N ILE A 356 6.52 -11.83 -6.46
CA ILE A 356 5.77 -12.35 -5.32
C ILE A 356 6.42 -11.93 -4.01
N ARG A 357 5.62 -11.76 -2.96
CA ARG A 357 6.08 -11.25 -1.66
C ARG A 357 5.45 -12.01 -0.50
N GLY A 358 6.10 -11.95 0.67
CA GLY A 358 5.54 -12.37 1.95
C GLY A 358 6.02 -13.71 2.49
N GLY A 359 6.39 -14.66 1.65
CA GLY A 359 6.60 -16.05 2.08
C GLY A 359 5.27 -16.79 2.25
N ASP A 360 5.34 -18.06 2.60
CA ASP A 360 4.20 -18.97 2.68
C ASP A 360 4.25 -19.88 3.92
N TRP A 361 3.25 -20.75 4.06
CA TRP A 361 3.15 -21.73 5.12
C TRP A 361 4.31 -22.77 5.16
N GLY A 362 5.01 -23.00 4.04
CA GLY A 362 6.16 -23.91 3.92
C GLY A 362 7.51 -23.20 3.99
N SER A 363 7.53 -21.88 3.93
CA SER A 363 8.75 -21.05 3.94
C SER A 363 9.43 -21.05 5.30
N PHE A 364 10.77 -20.92 5.33
CA PHE A 364 11.50 -20.65 6.57
C PHE A 364 11.22 -19.22 7.07
N ALA A 365 11.45 -18.98 8.37
CA ALA A 365 11.29 -17.66 8.98
C ALA A 365 12.05 -16.55 8.21
N SER A 366 13.26 -16.86 7.73
CA SER A 366 14.05 -15.95 6.89
C SER A 366 13.34 -15.55 5.60
N SER A 367 12.57 -16.45 5.01
CA SER A 367 11.83 -16.23 3.76
C SER A 367 10.51 -15.49 3.95
N CYS A 368 10.02 -15.38 5.18
CA CYS A 368 8.86 -14.56 5.54
C CYS A 368 9.24 -13.12 5.90
N THR A 369 10.47 -12.71 5.64
CA THR A 369 10.94 -11.34 5.93
C THR A 369 10.42 -10.34 4.89
N VAL A 370 10.10 -9.14 5.35
CA VAL A 370 9.54 -8.07 4.48
C VAL A 370 10.54 -7.54 3.45
N GLY A 371 11.82 -7.87 3.56
CA GLY A 371 12.86 -7.49 2.61
C GLY A 371 12.97 -8.47 1.43
N TRP A 372 12.51 -9.72 1.59
CA TRP A 372 12.71 -10.72 0.55
C TRP A 372 11.79 -10.51 -0.64
N ARG A 373 12.40 -10.42 -1.80
CA ARG A 373 11.78 -10.34 -3.12
C ARG A 373 11.96 -11.67 -3.83
N LEU A 374 10.88 -12.26 -4.30
CA LEU A 374 10.91 -13.46 -5.10
C LEU A 374 10.06 -13.27 -6.37
N TYR A 375 10.11 -14.20 -7.28
CA TYR A 375 9.43 -14.11 -8.56
C TYR A 375 9.02 -15.48 -9.10
N TYR A 376 7.96 -15.47 -9.89
CA TYR A 376 7.53 -16.60 -10.68
C TYR A 376 7.06 -16.16 -12.05
N SER A 377 7.10 -17.10 -13.03
CA SER A 377 6.47 -16.91 -14.32
C SER A 377 4.96 -16.62 -14.15
N PRO A 378 4.35 -15.75 -14.99
CA PRO A 378 2.93 -15.36 -14.86
C PRO A 378 1.93 -16.51 -14.94
N ASP A 379 2.33 -17.70 -15.40
CA ASP A 379 1.52 -18.91 -15.48
C ASP A 379 1.72 -19.87 -14.29
N THR A 380 2.67 -19.58 -13.41
CA THR A 380 2.89 -20.38 -12.20
C THR A 380 1.67 -20.37 -11.31
N ARG A 381 1.33 -21.54 -10.81
CA ARG A 381 0.28 -21.77 -9.83
C ARG A 381 0.74 -22.79 -8.83
N SER A 382 0.55 -22.51 -7.56
CA SER A 382 0.98 -23.38 -6.46
C SER A 382 0.01 -23.28 -5.30
N ASP A 383 -0.02 -24.28 -4.43
CA ASP A 383 -0.88 -24.31 -3.25
C ASP A 383 -0.38 -23.44 -2.07
N ASP A 384 0.69 -22.70 -2.34
CA ASP A 384 1.30 -21.72 -1.45
C ASP A 384 1.25 -20.29 -1.99
N LEU A 385 0.53 -20.05 -3.12
CA LEU A 385 0.54 -18.81 -3.87
C LEU A 385 -0.87 -18.27 -4.08
N GLY A 386 -1.12 -17.06 -3.57
CA GLY A 386 -2.39 -16.36 -3.58
C GLY A 386 -2.26 -14.88 -3.98
N LEU A 387 -3.20 -14.06 -3.52
CA LEU A 387 -3.21 -12.63 -3.80
C LEU A 387 -3.83 -11.81 -2.67
N ARG A 388 -3.49 -10.53 -2.63
CA ARG A 388 -4.14 -9.48 -1.84
C ARG A 388 -4.60 -8.36 -2.76
N LEU A 389 -5.70 -7.70 -2.42
CA LEU A 389 -6.26 -6.62 -3.23
C LEU A 389 -5.74 -5.26 -2.83
N ALA A 390 -5.53 -4.41 -3.83
CA ALA A 390 -5.38 -2.97 -3.71
C ALA A 390 -6.46 -2.26 -4.52
N CYS A 391 -6.75 -0.99 -4.20
CA CYS A 391 -7.59 -0.11 -5.02
C CYS A 391 -7.33 1.36 -4.66
N LEU A 392 -7.94 2.31 -5.40
CA LEU A 392 -7.96 3.72 -5.00
C LEU A 392 -8.80 3.92 -3.73
N PRO A 393 -8.49 4.97 -2.95
CA PRO A 393 -9.25 5.34 -1.75
C PRO A 393 -10.69 5.73 -2.01
#